data_fd475ea8287325f6b719c00f79e3e518
#
_entry.id   fd475ea8287325f6b719c00f79e3e518
#
_cell.length_a   1.000
_cell.length_b   1.000
_cell.length_c   1.000
_cell.angle_alpha   90.00
_cell.angle_beta   90.00
_cell.angle_gamma   90.00
#
_symmetry.space_group_name_H-M   'P 1'
#
loop_
_entity.id
_entity.type
_entity.pdbx_description
1 polymer ?
#
loop_
_entity_poly.entity_id
_entity_poly.type
_entity_poly.pdbx_seq_one_letter_code
_entity_poly.pdbx_strand_id
1 'polypeptide(L)'
;MLCVALFAVASAVAQEKPYTVVFYNLENLFDIYDDPETHDEEFTPDGAKQWNEIKYQKKLSNMERVLFDIAAIQKDYPIVIGVSEIENRTVLEDLISQPKLKGANYRLCHYDSPDARGVDVAFLYRADVFKLEGSDNIKLVVEELPDFRTRDLVTMWGTIDGEPFYFLVSHWPSRLGGKEASQFKRDACAKQIREIKDSLLNENPATKVVVMGDFNDDPGDKSVSECL
;
A
#
# COMPACT_ATOMS: atom_id res chain seq x y z
N MET A 1 -34.26 -59.63 6.12
CA MET A 1 -33.87 -58.39 6.83
C MET A 1 -32.88 -57.64 5.96
N LEU A 2 -33.33 -56.51 5.37
CA LEU A 2 -32.49 -55.68 4.50
C LEU A 2 -32.01 -54.52 5.35
N CYS A 3 -30.69 -54.47 5.65
CA CYS A 3 -30.04 -53.31 6.31
C CYS A 3 -29.75 -52.22 5.28
N VAL A 4 -30.48 -51.11 5.32
CA VAL A 4 -30.18 -49.90 4.58
C VAL A 4 -29.26 -49.07 5.42
N ALA A 5 -27.98 -48.95 5.02
CA ALA A 5 -27.02 -48.02 5.63
C ALA A 5 -27.20 -46.64 5.01
N LEU A 6 -27.73 -45.67 5.76
CA LEU A 6 -27.74 -44.26 5.38
C LEU A 6 -26.34 -43.70 5.61
N PHE A 7 -25.62 -43.36 4.52
CA PHE A 7 -24.45 -42.53 4.60
C PHE A 7 -24.88 -41.06 4.61
N ALA A 8 -24.80 -40.41 5.76
CA ALA A 8 -24.89 -38.95 5.84
C ALA A 8 -23.59 -38.36 5.38
N VAL A 9 -23.57 -37.78 4.17
CA VAL A 9 -22.45 -36.94 3.69
C VAL A 9 -22.62 -35.58 4.39
N ALA A 10 -21.88 -35.37 5.47
CA ALA A 10 -21.73 -34.05 6.05
C ALA A 10 -20.84 -33.22 5.13
N SER A 11 -21.47 -32.36 4.34
CA SER A 11 -20.75 -31.30 3.63
C SER A 11 -20.21 -30.33 4.69
N ALA A 12 -18.92 -30.44 5.03
CA ALA A 12 -18.25 -29.41 5.79
C ALA A 12 -18.21 -28.17 4.89
N VAL A 13 -19.07 -27.20 5.15
CA VAL A 13 -18.92 -25.85 4.61
C VAL A 13 -17.66 -25.31 5.28
N ALA A 14 -16.56 -25.25 4.53
CA ALA A 14 -15.36 -24.60 5.01
C ALA A 14 -15.77 -23.16 5.35
N GLN A 15 -15.63 -22.77 6.60
CA GLN A 15 -15.86 -21.40 7.00
C GLN A 15 -14.75 -20.58 6.34
N GLU A 16 -15.12 -19.77 5.34
CA GLU A 16 -14.18 -18.89 4.66
C GLU A 16 -13.55 -17.98 5.70
N LYS A 17 -12.22 -18.06 5.85
CA LYS A 17 -11.47 -17.18 6.73
C LYS A 17 -11.31 -15.85 5.99
N PRO A 18 -11.90 -14.74 6.47
CA PRO A 18 -11.72 -13.45 5.82
C PRO A 18 -10.27 -13.01 5.94
N TYR A 19 -9.68 -12.58 4.85
CA TYR A 19 -8.37 -11.93 4.84
C TYR A 19 -8.53 -10.42 4.92
N THR A 20 -7.66 -9.76 5.70
CA THR A 20 -7.67 -8.31 5.86
C THR A 20 -6.60 -7.69 4.98
N VAL A 21 -6.99 -6.71 4.18
CA VAL A 21 -6.12 -5.83 3.41
C VAL A 21 -6.29 -4.41 3.95
N VAL A 22 -5.20 -3.67 4.14
CA VAL A 22 -5.19 -2.34 4.75
C VAL A 22 -4.42 -1.38 3.87
N PHE A 23 -4.87 -0.14 3.80
CA PHE A 23 -4.07 1.00 3.37
C PHE A 23 -3.88 1.96 4.55
N TYR A 24 -2.65 2.48 4.73
CA TYR A 24 -2.34 3.43 5.79
C TYR A 24 -1.31 4.46 5.31
N ASN A 25 -1.69 5.75 5.26
CA ASN A 25 -0.74 6.84 5.09
C ASN A 25 0.02 7.03 6.41
N LEU A 26 1.36 6.89 6.37
CA LEU A 26 2.20 6.93 7.56
C LEU A 26 2.62 8.37 7.96
N GLU A 27 2.06 9.39 7.30
CA GLU A 27 2.22 10.80 7.66
C GLU A 27 3.69 11.23 7.80
N ASN A 28 4.47 11.04 6.73
CA ASN A 28 5.90 11.34 6.67
C ASN A 28 6.71 10.52 7.70
N LEU A 29 6.81 9.22 7.46
CA LEU A 29 7.71 8.34 8.21
C LEU A 29 9.12 8.48 7.63
N PHE A 30 9.90 9.38 8.19
CA PHE A 30 11.32 9.62 7.90
C PHE A 30 12.19 9.02 9.00
N ASP A 31 13.41 8.65 8.65
CA ASP A 31 14.45 8.40 9.64
C ASP A 31 15.04 9.74 10.15
N ILE A 32 16.25 9.76 10.67
CA ILE A 32 16.85 10.96 11.27
C ILE A 32 18.06 11.49 10.46
N TYR A 33 18.33 10.87 9.33
CA TYR A 33 19.49 11.19 8.49
C TYR A 33 19.03 12.00 7.29
N ASP A 34 19.84 12.96 6.88
CA ASP A 34 19.63 13.81 5.72
C ASP A 34 19.99 13.05 4.44
N ASP A 35 19.07 12.99 3.48
CA ASP A 35 19.36 12.50 2.14
C ASP A 35 19.65 13.70 1.21
N PRO A 36 20.90 13.90 0.77
CA PRO A 36 21.27 15.05 -0.03
C PRO A 36 20.60 15.10 -1.42
N GLU A 37 19.90 14.07 -1.84
CA GLU A 37 19.20 14.01 -3.13
C GLU A 37 17.72 14.40 -3.03
N THR A 38 17.19 14.59 -1.81
CA THR A 38 15.78 14.94 -1.54
C THR A 38 15.64 16.20 -0.70
N HIS A 39 14.43 16.67 -0.47
CA HIS A 39 14.12 17.82 0.38
C HIS A 39 13.53 17.35 1.70
N ASP A 40 14.34 16.69 2.50
CA ASP A 40 13.96 16.09 3.79
C ASP A 40 14.66 16.75 5.00
N GLU A 41 15.47 17.81 4.78
CA GLU A 41 16.27 18.48 5.81
C GLU A 41 15.45 18.87 7.07
N GLU A 42 14.13 19.07 6.92
CA GLU A 42 13.26 19.37 8.04
C GLU A 42 13.08 18.18 9.01
N PHE A 43 13.34 16.94 8.53
CA PHE A 43 13.23 15.69 9.28
C PHE A 43 14.56 15.22 9.88
N THR A 44 15.48 16.14 10.14
CA THR A 44 16.75 15.85 10.82
C THR A 44 16.73 16.38 12.26
N PRO A 45 17.67 15.95 13.13
CA PRO A 45 17.79 16.47 14.49
C PRO A 45 17.99 17.98 14.57
N ASP A 46 18.69 18.57 13.61
CA ASP A 46 18.97 20.01 13.52
C ASP A 46 17.96 20.74 12.62
N GLY A 47 17.08 20.01 11.94
CA GLY A 47 16.06 20.53 11.03
C GLY A 47 14.90 21.20 11.76
N ALA A 48 13.99 21.80 10.98
CA ALA A 48 12.86 22.58 11.52
C ALA A 48 11.94 21.76 12.44
N LYS A 49 11.79 20.46 12.21
CA LYS A 49 11.00 19.56 13.05
C LYS A 49 11.76 19.03 14.25
N GLN A 50 13.08 19.30 14.33
CA GLN A 50 13.95 18.69 15.36
C GLN A 50 13.68 17.18 15.47
N TRP A 51 13.70 16.51 14.30
CA TRP A 51 13.34 15.11 14.16
C TRP A 51 14.50 14.24 14.62
N ASN A 52 14.43 13.74 15.85
CA ASN A 52 15.46 12.98 16.52
C ASN A 52 15.00 11.55 16.80
N GLU A 53 15.93 10.71 17.25
CA GLU A 53 15.69 9.31 17.58
C GLU A 53 14.48 9.09 18.49
N ILE A 54 14.27 9.94 19.48
CA ILE A 54 13.12 9.82 20.42
C ILE A 54 11.80 9.99 19.66
N LYS A 55 11.71 10.97 18.77
CA LYS A 55 10.51 11.22 17.96
C LYS A 55 10.29 10.10 16.95
N TYR A 56 11.36 9.65 16.30
CA TYR A 56 11.32 8.55 15.33
C TYR A 56 10.81 7.27 15.98
N GLN A 57 11.42 6.83 17.07
CA GLN A 57 11.01 5.63 17.80
C GLN A 57 9.58 5.75 18.35
N LYS A 58 9.17 6.94 18.80
CA LYS A 58 7.79 7.20 19.22
C LYS A 58 6.80 7.03 18.07
N LYS A 59 7.16 7.50 16.87
CA LYS A 59 6.34 7.36 15.67
C LYS A 59 6.20 5.90 15.26
N LEU A 60 7.30 5.14 15.19
CA LEU A 60 7.28 3.71 14.93
C LEU A 60 6.38 2.95 15.92
N SER A 61 6.51 3.24 17.21
CA SER A 61 5.68 2.62 18.24
C SER A 61 4.18 2.96 18.12
N ASN A 62 3.84 4.17 17.68
CA ASN A 62 2.45 4.54 17.43
C ASN A 62 1.88 3.78 16.23
N MET A 63 2.63 3.64 15.14
CA MET A 63 2.23 2.89 13.95
C MET A 63 2.12 1.40 14.22
N GLU A 64 3.09 0.83 14.93
CA GLU A 64 3.02 -0.54 15.44
C GLU A 64 1.71 -0.79 16.17
N ARG A 65 1.34 0.13 17.09
CA ARG A 65 0.11 0.01 17.87
C ARG A 65 -1.12 -0.01 16.98
N VAL A 66 -1.22 0.91 16.00
CA VAL A 66 -2.37 0.97 15.08
C VAL A 66 -2.50 -0.35 14.30
N LEU A 67 -1.42 -0.83 13.70
CA LEU A 67 -1.42 -2.07 12.92
C LEU A 67 -1.73 -3.29 13.79
N PHE A 68 -1.23 -3.31 15.01
CA PHE A 68 -1.54 -4.37 15.98
C PHE A 68 -3.00 -4.33 16.47
N ASP A 69 -3.56 -3.14 16.68
CA ASP A 69 -4.97 -2.99 17.08
C ASP A 69 -5.91 -3.45 15.95
N ILE A 70 -5.56 -3.18 14.68
CA ILE A 70 -6.27 -3.74 13.52
C ILE A 70 -6.21 -5.28 13.56
N ALA A 71 -5.01 -5.84 13.76
CA ALA A 71 -4.83 -7.28 13.84
C ALA A 71 -5.65 -7.91 15.00
N ALA A 72 -5.72 -7.24 16.15
CA ALA A 72 -6.50 -7.70 17.30
C ALA A 72 -8.02 -7.72 17.01
N ILE A 73 -8.55 -6.67 16.34
CA ILE A 73 -9.95 -6.59 15.92
C ILE A 73 -10.28 -7.70 14.91
N GLN A 74 -9.42 -7.92 13.95
CA GLN A 74 -9.59 -8.92 12.88
C GLN A 74 -9.22 -10.34 13.32
N LYS A 75 -8.62 -10.51 14.50
CA LYS A 75 -8.09 -11.78 15.04
C LYS A 75 -7.01 -12.45 14.20
N ASP A 76 -6.41 -11.70 13.30
CA ASP A 76 -5.26 -12.07 12.50
C ASP A 76 -4.58 -10.81 11.94
N TYR A 77 -3.29 -10.91 11.63
CA TYR A 77 -2.59 -9.82 10.98
C TYR A 77 -3.10 -9.60 9.55
N PRO A 78 -3.20 -8.33 9.08
CA PRO A 78 -3.46 -8.05 7.67
C PRO A 78 -2.49 -8.80 6.77
N ILE A 79 -3.00 -9.38 5.68
CA ILE A 79 -2.16 -10.12 4.74
C ILE A 79 -1.35 -9.21 3.83
N VAL A 80 -1.92 -8.04 3.51
CA VAL A 80 -1.30 -6.99 2.71
C VAL A 80 -1.62 -5.64 3.35
N ILE A 81 -0.60 -4.80 3.48
CA ILE A 81 -0.72 -3.42 3.92
C ILE A 81 -0.04 -2.55 2.85
N GLY A 82 -0.82 -1.72 2.14
CA GLY A 82 -0.29 -0.63 1.34
C GLY A 82 0.00 0.57 2.24
N VAL A 83 1.14 1.20 2.06
CA VAL A 83 1.54 2.38 2.83
C VAL A 83 1.98 3.51 1.92
N SER A 84 1.86 4.74 2.39
CA SER A 84 2.36 5.94 1.73
C SER A 84 3.05 6.87 2.72
N GLU A 85 3.78 7.84 2.18
CA GLU A 85 4.58 8.80 2.95
C GLU A 85 5.62 8.10 3.84
N ILE A 86 6.32 7.18 3.23
CA ILE A 86 7.55 6.59 3.79
C ILE A 86 8.75 7.14 3.03
N GLU A 87 9.85 7.34 3.68
CA GLU A 87 11.07 7.86 3.08
C GLU A 87 11.82 6.79 2.30
N ASN A 88 12.14 5.69 2.95
CA ASN A 88 13.00 4.68 2.39
C ASN A 88 12.68 3.27 2.92
N ARG A 89 13.45 2.29 2.43
CA ARG A 89 13.32 0.89 2.86
C ARG A 89 13.61 0.70 4.34
N THR A 90 14.58 1.43 4.89
CA THR A 90 15.04 1.27 6.28
C THR A 90 13.92 1.57 7.27
N VAL A 91 13.14 2.64 7.07
CA VAL A 91 12.03 2.99 7.97
C VAL A 91 10.94 1.91 7.98
N LEU A 92 10.76 1.18 6.87
CA LEU A 92 9.82 0.06 6.81
C LEU A 92 10.37 -1.18 7.52
N GLU A 93 11.68 -1.47 7.40
CA GLU A 93 12.34 -2.56 8.11
C GLU A 93 12.30 -2.32 9.61
N ASP A 94 12.50 -1.09 10.06
CA ASP A 94 12.37 -0.69 11.45
C ASP A 94 10.92 -0.84 11.96
N LEU A 95 9.93 -0.48 11.13
CA LEU A 95 8.51 -0.63 11.49
C LEU A 95 8.13 -2.11 11.68
N ILE A 96 8.44 -2.98 10.71
CA ILE A 96 8.09 -4.41 10.82
C ILE A 96 8.90 -5.15 11.88
N SER A 97 10.04 -4.58 12.30
CA SER A 97 10.88 -5.11 13.39
C SER A 97 10.32 -4.79 14.77
N GLN A 98 9.31 -3.92 14.89
CA GLN A 98 8.70 -3.60 16.16
C GLN A 98 8.11 -4.86 16.84
N PRO A 99 8.21 -4.96 18.19
CA PRO A 99 7.91 -6.19 18.93
C PRO A 99 6.56 -6.84 18.61
N LYS A 100 5.49 -6.03 18.45
CA LYS A 100 4.13 -6.53 18.18
C LYS A 100 3.91 -6.96 16.73
N LEU A 101 4.75 -6.49 15.78
CA LEU A 101 4.63 -6.84 14.37
C LEU A 101 5.53 -8.01 13.96
N LYS A 102 6.56 -8.34 14.75
CA LYS A 102 7.45 -9.48 14.46
C LYS A 102 6.70 -10.80 14.22
N GLY A 103 5.59 -11.02 14.94
CA GLY A 103 4.78 -12.23 14.79
C GLY A 103 4.05 -12.34 13.43
N ALA A 104 3.89 -11.24 12.71
CA ALA A 104 3.27 -11.22 11.40
C ALA A 104 4.23 -11.69 10.29
N ASN A 105 5.55 -11.64 10.54
CA ASN A 105 6.59 -12.03 9.59
C ASN A 105 6.45 -11.34 8.21
N TYR A 106 6.22 -10.01 8.24
CA TYR A 106 6.05 -9.22 7.02
C TYR A 106 7.31 -9.19 6.16
N ARG A 107 7.10 -9.18 4.85
CA ARG A 107 8.06 -8.85 3.80
C ARG A 107 7.71 -7.51 3.19
N LEU A 108 8.66 -6.91 2.47
CA LEU A 108 8.54 -5.58 1.87
C LEU A 108 8.58 -5.66 0.34
N CYS A 109 7.76 -4.81 -0.29
CA CYS A 109 7.87 -4.46 -1.69
C CYS A 109 7.93 -2.93 -1.76
N HIS A 110 9.12 -2.39 -2.07
CA HIS A 110 9.42 -0.95 -2.06
C HIS A 110 10.40 -0.62 -3.18
N TYR A 111 10.18 0.52 -3.80
CA TYR A 111 11.02 1.14 -4.84
C TYR A 111 11.10 2.64 -4.55
N ASP A 112 12.29 3.20 -4.72
CA ASP A 112 12.49 4.64 -4.62
C ASP A 112 11.84 5.34 -5.81
N SER A 113 11.15 6.44 -5.57
CA SER A 113 10.46 7.24 -6.58
C SER A 113 11.11 8.61 -6.76
N PRO A 114 10.85 9.32 -7.86
CA PRO A 114 11.45 10.61 -8.12
C PRO A 114 10.78 11.79 -7.38
N ASP A 115 9.99 11.55 -6.34
CA ASP A 115 9.37 12.63 -5.53
C ASP A 115 10.46 13.50 -4.88
N ALA A 116 10.35 14.82 -5.03
CA ALA A 116 11.36 15.75 -4.53
C ALA A 116 11.50 15.79 -3.01
N ARG A 117 10.47 15.34 -2.27
CA ARG A 117 10.50 15.26 -0.80
C ARG A 117 11.09 13.95 -0.29
N GLY A 118 11.41 13.00 -1.21
CA GLY A 118 11.85 11.67 -0.83
C GLY A 118 10.79 10.83 -0.16
N VAL A 119 9.51 10.97 -0.54
CA VAL A 119 8.44 10.11 0.00
C VAL A 119 7.94 9.13 -1.04
N ASP A 120 7.73 7.89 -0.61
CA ASP A 120 7.35 6.78 -1.45
C ASP A 120 6.04 6.11 -1.01
N VAL A 121 5.65 5.11 -1.80
CA VAL A 121 4.64 4.13 -1.44
C VAL A 121 5.25 2.73 -1.41
N ALA A 122 4.68 1.84 -0.62
CA ALA A 122 5.18 0.48 -0.50
C ALA A 122 4.10 -0.52 -0.08
N PHE A 123 4.44 -1.80 -0.14
CA PHE A 123 3.65 -2.86 0.47
C PHE A 123 4.42 -3.58 1.57
N LEU A 124 3.70 -3.91 2.64
CA LEU A 124 4.06 -4.95 3.58
C LEU A 124 3.14 -6.15 3.33
N TYR A 125 3.67 -7.35 3.22
CA TYR A 125 2.85 -8.53 2.94
C TYR A 125 3.32 -9.76 3.73
N ARG A 126 2.38 -10.64 4.06
CA ARG A 126 2.66 -11.91 4.73
C ARG A 126 2.95 -12.99 3.69
N ALA A 127 4.22 -13.40 3.59
CA ALA A 127 4.66 -14.39 2.61
C ALA A 127 4.16 -15.83 2.88
N ASP A 128 3.65 -16.09 4.09
CA ASP A 128 2.98 -17.36 4.44
C ASP A 128 1.58 -17.48 3.84
N VAL A 129 0.94 -16.34 3.47
CA VAL A 129 -0.41 -16.28 2.91
C VAL A 129 -0.39 -15.81 1.46
N PHE A 130 0.22 -14.66 1.17
CA PHE A 130 0.37 -14.13 -0.19
C PHE A 130 1.68 -14.63 -0.80
N LYS A 131 1.57 -15.48 -1.81
CA LYS A 131 2.73 -15.98 -2.55
C LYS A 131 3.07 -15.01 -3.67
N LEU A 132 4.04 -14.13 -3.39
CA LEU A 132 4.49 -13.14 -4.35
C LEU A 132 5.15 -13.83 -5.56
N GLU A 133 4.71 -13.49 -6.76
CA GLU A 133 5.27 -13.94 -8.04
C GLU A 133 6.08 -12.84 -8.72
N GLY A 134 5.72 -11.58 -8.48
CA GLY A 134 6.48 -10.43 -8.97
C GLY A 134 5.98 -9.10 -8.41
N SER A 135 6.78 -8.08 -8.63
CA SER A 135 6.47 -6.69 -8.27
C SER A 135 7.17 -5.74 -9.23
N ASP A 136 6.65 -4.53 -9.37
CA ASP A 136 7.22 -3.49 -10.23
C ASP A 136 6.84 -2.10 -9.71
N ASN A 137 7.61 -1.08 -10.13
CA ASN A 137 7.22 0.31 -10.01
C ASN A 137 6.88 0.88 -11.38
N ILE A 138 5.78 1.60 -11.46
CA ILE A 138 5.27 2.18 -12.70
C ILE A 138 5.31 3.70 -12.55
N LYS A 139 6.09 4.35 -13.41
CA LYS A 139 6.19 5.81 -13.42
C LYS A 139 4.81 6.42 -13.66
N LEU A 140 4.43 7.36 -12.80
CA LEU A 140 3.23 8.14 -12.99
C LEU A 140 3.49 9.24 -14.00
N VAL A 141 2.67 9.28 -15.07
CA VAL A 141 2.82 10.22 -16.19
C VAL A 141 1.65 11.20 -16.22
N VAL A 142 1.96 12.49 -16.28
CA VAL A 142 1.01 13.57 -16.53
C VAL A 142 1.40 14.21 -17.87
N GLU A 143 0.67 13.93 -18.93
CA GLU A 143 1.03 14.34 -20.30
C GLU A 143 1.24 15.86 -20.43
N GLU A 144 0.42 16.65 -19.72
CA GLU A 144 0.50 18.11 -19.71
C GLU A 144 1.76 18.64 -18.99
N LEU A 145 2.46 17.80 -18.22
CA LEU A 145 3.63 18.15 -17.43
C LEU A 145 4.71 17.06 -17.54
N PRO A 146 5.43 16.94 -18.64
CA PRO A 146 6.36 15.84 -18.91
C PRO A 146 7.53 15.74 -17.90
N ASP A 147 7.90 16.85 -17.28
CA ASP A 147 8.96 16.93 -16.27
C ASP A 147 8.41 16.81 -14.83
N PHE A 148 7.13 16.51 -14.67
CA PHE A 148 6.51 16.39 -13.35
C PHE A 148 7.06 15.17 -12.61
N ARG A 149 7.65 15.41 -11.45
CA ARG A 149 8.15 14.38 -10.56
C ARG A 149 7.18 14.17 -9.41
N THR A 150 6.81 12.94 -9.19
CA THR A 150 5.92 12.52 -8.09
C THR A 150 6.19 11.05 -7.78
N ARG A 151 5.48 10.52 -6.79
CA ARG A 151 5.59 9.10 -6.42
C ARG A 151 5.16 8.20 -7.56
N ASP A 152 5.93 7.16 -7.80
CA ASP A 152 5.57 6.09 -8.72
C ASP A 152 4.42 5.25 -8.14
N LEU A 153 3.75 4.48 -8.99
CA LEU A 153 2.84 3.43 -8.56
C LEU A 153 3.65 2.19 -8.22
N VAL A 154 3.41 1.57 -7.07
CA VAL A 154 4.02 0.27 -6.77
C VAL A 154 2.98 -0.82 -6.94
N THR A 155 3.36 -1.87 -7.63
CA THR A 155 2.51 -3.03 -7.92
C THR A 155 3.15 -4.31 -7.41
N MET A 156 2.33 -5.27 -7.03
CA MET A 156 2.74 -6.63 -6.75
C MET A 156 1.64 -7.61 -7.14
N TRP A 157 2.03 -8.79 -7.61
CA TRP A 157 1.10 -9.83 -8.02
C TRP A 157 1.54 -11.21 -7.54
N GLY A 158 0.58 -12.10 -7.44
CA GLY A 158 0.80 -13.44 -6.93
C GLY A 158 -0.52 -14.12 -6.56
N THR A 159 -0.47 -15.09 -5.67
CA THR A 159 -1.65 -15.89 -5.31
C THR A 159 -1.95 -15.90 -3.81
N ILE A 160 -3.25 -15.95 -3.49
CA ILE A 160 -3.80 -16.23 -2.16
C ILE A 160 -4.74 -17.43 -2.32
N ASP A 161 -4.46 -18.52 -1.62
CA ASP A 161 -5.21 -19.80 -1.71
C ASP A 161 -5.38 -20.31 -3.16
N GLY A 162 -4.38 -20.03 -4.03
CA GLY A 162 -4.37 -20.40 -5.43
C GLY A 162 -5.13 -19.46 -6.37
N GLU A 163 -5.79 -18.44 -5.86
CA GLU A 163 -6.48 -17.40 -6.63
C GLU A 163 -5.52 -16.26 -6.99
N PRO A 164 -5.53 -15.75 -8.25
CA PRO A 164 -4.65 -14.68 -8.67
C PRO A 164 -5.08 -13.33 -8.13
N PHE A 165 -4.13 -12.60 -7.55
CA PHE A 165 -4.29 -11.23 -7.06
C PHE A 165 -3.27 -10.29 -7.67
N TYR A 166 -3.70 -9.07 -7.94
CA TYR A 166 -2.87 -7.95 -8.32
C TYR A 166 -3.17 -6.77 -7.41
N PHE A 167 -2.17 -6.32 -6.67
CA PHE A 167 -2.27 -5.17 -5.78
C PHE A 167 -1.56 -3.98 -6.39
N LEU A 168 -2.16 -2.81 -6.29
CA LEU A 168 -1.59 -1.54 -6.71
C LEU A 168 -1.76 -0.53 -5.58
N VAL A 169 -0.65 0.11 -5.16
CA VAL A 169 -0.66 1.21 -4.20
C VAL A 169 -0.14 2.48 -4.85
N SER A 170 -0.79 3.61 -4.53
CA SER A 170 -0.43 4.92 -5.08
C SER A 170 -0.65 6.04 -4.06
N HIS A 171 0.07 7.14 -4.28
CA HIS A 171 -0.19 8.39 -3.56
C HIS A 171 -0.24 9.53 -4.57
N TRP A 172 -1.47 9.97 -4.89
CA TRP A 172 -1.70 10.95 -5.95
C TRP A 172 -1.25 12.36 -5.55
N PRO A 173 -1.04 13.24 -6.55
CA PRO A 173 -0.70 14.63 -6.30
C PRO A 173 -1.76 15.32 -5.43
N SER A 174 -1.27 16.06 -4.42
CA SER A 174 -2.13 16.79 -3.51
C SER A 174 -2.91 17.92 -4.21
N ARG A 175 -3.85 18.50 -3.48
CA ARG A 175 -4.65 19.65 -3.94
C ARG A 175 -3.88 20.97 -3.84
N LEU A 176 -2.55 20.93 -3.84
CA LEU A 176 -1.71 22.12 -3.80
C LEU A 176 -1.99 23.04 -5.00
N GLY A 177 -2.22 24.31 -4.74
CA GLY A 177 -2.64 25.29 -5.74
C GLY A 177 -4.14 25.34 -6.00
N GLY A 178 -4.92 24.52 -5.30
CA GLY A 178 -6.39 24.43 -5.41
C GLY A 178 -6.89 23.13 -6.03
N LYS A 179 -8.05 22.68 -5.57
CA LYS A 179 -8.64 21.40 -5.98
C LYS A 179 -8.81 21.31 -7.51
N GLU A 180 -9.43 22.33 -8.11
CA GLU A 180 -9.72 22.39 -9.54
C GLU A 180 -8.44 22.51 -10.38
N ALA A 181 -7.52 23.40 -9.95
CA ALA A 181 -6.27 23.65 -10.66
C ALA A 181 -5.34 22.44 -10.72
N SER A 182 -5.43 21.54 -9.74
CA SER A 182 -4.62 20.31 -9.66
C SER A 182 -5.36 19.06 -10.11
N GLN A 183 -6.66 19.14 -10.45
CA GLN A 183 -7.51 17.98 -10.75
C GLN A 183 -6.97 17.13 -11.90
N PHE A 184 -6.49 17.75 -12.98
CA PHE A 184 -5.97 17.02 -14.15
C PHE A 184 -4.84 16.03 -13.81
N LYS A 185 -4.03 16.33 -12.77
CA LYS A 185 -2.95 15.43 -12.31
C LYS A 185 -3.52 14.16 -11.70
N ARG A 186 -4.59 14.28 -10.89
CA ARG A 186 -5.25 13.13 -10.27
C ARG A 186 -6.08 12.36 -11.29
N ASP A 187 -6.70 13.04 -12.26
CA ASP A 187 -7.38 12.40 -13.38
C ASP A 187 -6.39 11.56 -14.23
N ALA A 188 -5.17 12.06 -14.45
CA ALA A 188 -4.12 11.31 -15.15
C ALA A 188 -3.71 10.02 -14.37
N CYS A 189 -3.52 10.14 -13.04
CA CYS A 189 -3.24 8.98 -12.20
C CYS A 189 -4.36 7.93 -12.28
N ALA A 190 -5.60 8.36 -12.15
CA ALA A 190 -6.76 7.48 -12.19
C ALA A 190 -6.89 6.76 -13.54
N LYS A 191 -6.71 7.47 -14.65
CA LYS A 191 -6.75 6.88 -16.01
C LYS A 191 -5.66 5.83 -16.20
N GLN A 192 -4.43 6.14 -15.79
CA GLN A 192 -3.32 5.20 -15.89
C GLN A 192 -3.58 3.91 -15.09
N ILE A 193 -4.12 4.03 -13.87
CA ILE A 193 -4.51 2.87 -13.05
C ILE A 193 -5.65 2.09 -13.72
N ARG A 194 -6.65 2.77 -14.29
CA ARG A 194 -7.74 2.12 -15.04
C ARG A 194 -7.21 1.32 -16.22
N GLU A 195 -6.28 1.88 -17.00
CA GLU A 195 -5.68 1.20 -18.16
C GLU A 195 -4.94 -0.06 -17.74
N ILE A 196 -4.17 0.00 -16.65
CA ILE A 196 -3.49 -1.17 -16.06
C ILE A 196 -4.52 -2.23 -15.65
N LYS A 197 -5.54 -1.84 -14.89
CA LYS A 197 -6.61 -2.74 -14.44
C LYS A 197 -7.34 -3.40 -15.61
N ASP A 198 -7.72 -2.61 -16.61
CA ASP A 198 -8.48 -3.11 -17.75
C ASP A 198 -7.62 -4.07 -18.60
N SER A 199 -6.32 -3.78 -18.76
CA SER A 199 -5.38 -4.69 -19.43
C SER A 199 -5.26 -6.03 -18.68
N LEU A 200 -5.08 -6.01 -17.37
CA LEU A 200 -4.99 -7.20 -16.53
C LEU A 200 -6.25 -8.07 -16.60
N LEU A 201 -7.43 -7.45 -16.54
CA LEU A 201 -8.71 -8.17 -16.61
C LEU A 201 -9.03 -8.70 -18.00
N ASN A 202 -8.54 -8.04 -19.06
CA ASN A 202 -8.61 -8.57 -20.43
C ASN A 202 -7.70 -9.78 -20.63
N GLU A 203 -6.51 -9.79 -20.00
CA GLU A 203 -5.58 -10.91 -20.07
C GLU A 203 -6.08 -12.11 -19.24
N ASN A 204 -6.50 -11.84 -18.02
CA ASN A 204 -7.04 -12.86 -17.11
C ASN A 204 -8.23 -12.32 -16.29
N PRO A 205 -9.47 -12.58 -16.72
CA PRO A 205 -10.67 -12.13 -16.00
C PRO A 205 -10.84 -12.70 -14.59
N ALA A 206 -10.09 -13.73 -14.21
CA ALA A 206 -10.11 -14.29 -12.86
C ALA A 206 -9.23 -13.49 -11.88
N THR A 207 -8.37 -12.59 -12.35
CA THR A 207 -7.49 -11.77 -11.51
C THR A 207 -8.31 -10.84 -10.61
N LYS A 208 -8.02 -10.89 -9.32
CA LYS A 208 -8.61 -9.98 -8.34
C LYS A 208 -7.70 -8.76 -8.20
N VAL A 209 -8.12 -7.64 -8.77
CA VAL A 209 -7.36 -6.39 -8.73
C VAL A 209 -7.80 -5.55 -7.53
N VAL A 210 -6.84 -5.18 -6.68
CA VAL A 210 -7.04 -4.33 -5.52
C VAL A 210 -6.21 -3.06 -5.69
N VAL A 211 -6.88 -1.93 -5.84
CA VAL A 211 -6.28 -0.59 -5.90
C VAL A 211 -6.46 0.10 -4.57
N MET A 212 -5.38 0.61 -4.00
CA MET A 212 -5.40 1.32 -2.73
C MET A 212 -4.44 2.50 -2.76
N GLY A 213 -4.65 3.45 -1.87
CA GLY A 213 -3.75 4.61 -1.78
C GLY A 213 -4.37 5.83 -1.14
N ASP A 214 -3.54 6.86 -1.04
CA ASP A 214 -4.00 8.22 -0.77
C ASP A 214 -4.28 8.92 -2.11
N PHE A 215 -5.53 8.96 -2.51
CA PHE A 215 -5.93 9.50 -3.80
C PHE A 215 -6.04 11.05 -3.78
N ASN A 216 -5.87 11.69 -2.61
CA ASN A 216 -6.03 13.13 -2.43
C ASN A 216 -7.36 13.69 -2.99
N ASP A 217 -8.33 12.81 -3.22
CA ASP A 217 -9.69 13.12 -3.68
C ASP A 217 -10.71 12.25 -2.92
N ASP A 218 -11.93 12.73 -2.85
CA ASP A 218 -13.04 12.04 -2.21
C ASP A 218 -13.67 11.02 -3.18
N PRO A 219 -14.38 9.98 -2.70
CA PRO A 219 -15.01 8.98 -3.56
C PRO A 219 -15.98 9.56 -4.62
N GLY A 220 -16.54 10.75 -4.36
CA GLY A 220 -17.42 11.45 -5.30
C GLY A 220 -16.69 12.37 -6.30
N ASP A 221 -15.38 12.53 -6.17
CA ASP A 221 -14.62 13.37 -7.09
C ASP A 221 -14.41 12.64 -8.43
N LYS A 222 -14.28 13.43 -9.49
CA LYS A 222 -14.23 12.94 -10.87
C LYS A 222 -13.13 11.89 -11.08
N SER A 223 -11.95 12.10 -10.53
CA SER A 223 -10.84 11.16 -10.65
C SER A 223 -11.19 9.76 -10.14
N VAL A 224 -11.93 9.67 -9.03
CA VAL A 224 -12.33 8.40 -8.42
C VAL A 224 -13.61 7.85 -9.03
N SER A 225 -14.65 8.69 -9.20
CA SER A 225 -15.97 8.25 -9.64
C SER A 225 -16.11 7.99 -11.13
N GLU A 226 -15.27 8.64 -11.96
CA GLU A 226 -15.39 8.58 -13.42
C GLU A 226 -14.12 8.09 -14.12
N CYS A 227 -12.92 8.41 -13.57
CA CYS A 227 -11.65 8.11 -14.23
C CYS A 227 -11.03 6.79 -13.76
N LEU A 228 -11.15 6.42 -12.47
CA LEU A 228 -10.67 5.15 -11.91
C LEU A 228 -11.65 4.01 -12.17
#